data_a0c7c2aad771d552eeff915a73f85add
#
_entry.id   a0c7c2aad771d552eeff915a73f85add
#
_cell.length_a   1.000
_cell.length_b   1.000
_cell.length_c   1.000
_cell.angle_alpha   90.00
_cell.angle_beta   90.00
_cell.angle_gamma   90.00
#
_symmetry.space_group_name_H-M   'P 1'
#
loop_
_entity.id
_entity.type
_entity.pdbx_description
1 polymer ?
#
loop_
_entity_poly.entity_id
_entity_poly.type
_entity_poly.pdbx_seq_one_letter_code
_entity_poly.pdbx_strand_id
1 'polypeptide(L)'
;FLISIVSSLSSFKGEKGIDPLLKKYYKTMIDLNKSLNEANHNGVKTETQSANWIDWSDVEHIYDGLRDNTTQMSSPITEGEYNKLLDLVVLSLYVLNPPRRNSDYMNMKVVSAFTPEVSEALSGNNILDWNGKRFIFRNYKTSKKYGETIVPIPRELHEILAVYFDKKGILRRLQAPAKKTKKEASIFIEPFLTLWNDKPFLINSITRILNRVFGKKIGSSMLRHIYTTKKFGKQLAEQKETAEAMGHSVAEMNQTYIKED
;
A
#
# COMPACT_ATOMS: atom_id res chain seq x y z
N PHE A 1 -23.97 1.91 -1.20
CA PHE A 1 -25.36 2.29 -1.53
C PHE A 1 -25.91 3.36 -0.58
N LEU A 2 -26.01 3.11 0.75
CA LEU A 2 -26.56 4.10 1.72
C LEU A 2 -25.75 5.39 1.76
N ILE A 3 -24.42 5.32 1.70
CA ILE A 3 -23.54 6.50 1.65
C ILE A 3 -23.87 7.38 0.44
N SER A 4 -24.10 6.77 -0.72
CA SER A 4 -24.47 7.51 -1.93
C SER A 4 -25.85 8.18 -1.79
N ILE A 5 -26.83 7.48 -1.19
CA ILE A 5 -28.16 8.06 -0.93
C ILE A 5 -28.05 9.25 0.02
N VAL A 6 -27.33 9.10 1.15
CA VAL A 6 -27.14 10.17 2.13
C VAL A 6 -26.40 11.36 1.51
N SER A 7 -25.36 11.10 0.70
CA SER A 7 -24.64 12.16 -0.02
C SER A 7 -25.54 12.93 -0.98
N SER A 8 -26.35 12.21 -1.78
CA SER A 8 -27.28 12.84 -2.71
C SER A 8 -28.36 13.65 -2.00
N LEU A 9 -28.97 13.09 -0.95
CA LEU A 9 -29.97 13.82 -0.15
C LEU A 9 -29.40 15.05 0.54
N SER A 10 -28.12 15.00 0.95
CA SER A 10 -27.44 16.14 1.60
C SER A 10 -27.32 17.35 0.67
N SER A 11 -27.23 17.13 -0.65
CA SER A 11 -27.21 18.22 -1.64
C SER A 11 -28.51 18.99 -1.76
N PHE A 12 -29.65 18.39 -1.27
CA PHE A 12 -31.00 18.96 -1.27
C PHE A 12 -31.50 19.30 0.14
N LYS A 13 -30.60 19.39 1.10
CA LYS A 13 -30.93 19.71 2.49
C LYS A 13 -31.65 21.06 2.58
N GLY A 14 -32.77 21.09 3.30
CA GLY A 14 -33.63 22.27 3.45
C GLY A 14 -34.83 22.30 2.47
N GLU A 15 -34.86 21.43 1.46
CA GLU A 15 -36.02 21.30 0.60
C GLU A 15 -37.15 20.52 1.28
N LYS A 16 -38.40 20.85 0.90
CA LYS A 16 -39.62 20.25 1.52
C LYS A 16 -39.61 18.72 1.40
N GLY A 17 -39.64 18.05 2.56
CA GLY A 17 -39.68 16.59 2.65
C GLY A 17 -38.33 15.88 2.62
N ILE A 18 -37.24 16.57 2.35
CA ILE A 18 -35.88 15.97 2.25
C ILE A 18 -35.26 15.74 3.62
N ASP A 19 -35.37 16.71 4.54
CA ASP A 19 -34.73 16.60 5.86
C ASP A 19 -35.16 15.36 6.68
N PRO A 20 -36.46 14.98 6.72
CA PRO A 20 -36.86 13.74 7.38
C PRO A 20 -36.26 12.48 6.73
N LEU A 21 -36.20 12.44 5.40
CA LEU A 21 -35.57 11.33 4.66
C LEU A 21 -34.07 11.26 4.92
N LEU A 22 -33.37 12.39 4.83
CA LEU A 22 -31.95 12.48 5.14
C LEU A 22 -31.66 11.97 6.55
N LYS A 23 -32.41 12.42 7.55
CA LYS A 23 -32.28 11.98 8.94
C LYS A 23 -32.47 10.48 9.09
N LYS A 24 -33.50 9.91 8.42
CA LYS A 24 -33.79 8.47 8.44
C LYS A 24 -32.62 7.65 7.85
N TYR A 25 -32.18 7.96 6.63
CA TYR A 25 -31.11 7.22 5.97
C TYR A 25 -29.76 7.42 6.67
N TYR A 26 -29.48 8.61 7.19
CA TYR A 26 -28.27 8.89 7.97
C TYR A 26 -28.23 8.05 9.26
N LYS A 27 -29.32 7.95 9.99
CA LYS A 27 -29.42 7.09 11.19
C LYS A 27 -29.20 5.62 10.82
N THR A 28 -29.88 5.10 9.79
CA THR A 28 -29.68 3.72 9.33
C THR A 28 -28.23 3.45 8.92
N MET A 29 -27.58 4.41 8.26
CA MET A 29 -26.16 4.31 7.89
C MET A 29 -25.26 4.23 9.13
N ILE A 30 -25.51 5.05 10.15
CA ILE A 30 -24.74 5.02 11.41
C ILE A 30 -24.93 3.67 12.12
N ASP A 31 -26.15 3.19 12.26
CA ASP A 31 -26.46 1.93 12.95
C ASP A 31 -25.80 0.75 12.26
N LEU A 32 -25.87 0.68 10.91
CA LEU A 32 -25.17 -0.36 10.13
C LEU A 32 -23.65 -0.23 10.23
N ASN A 33 -23.09 0.98 10.19
CA ASN A 33 -21.65 1.18 10.36
C ASN A 33 -21.19 0.76 11.76
N LYS A 34 -22.00 1.01 12.79
CA LYS A 34 -21.70 0.57 14.16
C LYS A 34 -21.63 -0.96 14.21
N SER A 35 -22.65 -1.65 13.71
CA SER A 35 -22.71 -3.12 13.67
C SER A 35 -21.55 -3.71 12.86
N LEU A 36 -21.21 -3.12 11.71
CA LEU A 36 -20.06 -3.53 10.88
C LEU A 36 -18.73 -3.31 11.60
N ASN A 37 -18.59 -2.20 12.31
CA ASN A 37 -17.39 -1.92 13.08
C ASN A 37 -17.25 -2.90 14.25
N GLU A 38 -18.31 -3.19 14.97
CA GLU A 38 -18.31 -4.21 16.03
C GLU A 38 -17.92 -5.58 15.49
N ALA A 39 -18.47 -6.00 14.36
CA ALA A 39 -18.11 -7.25 13.69
C ALA A 39 -16.65 -7.28 13.22
N ASN A 40 -16.12 -6.15 12.73
CA ASN A 40 -14.74 -6.04 12.24
C ASN A 40 -13.70 -5.88 13.36
N HIS A 41 -14.10 -5.41 14.55
CA HIS A 41 -13.17 -5.17 15.68
C HIS A 41 -13.07 -6.35 16.64
N ASN A 42 -13.83 -7.42 16.44
CA ASN A 42 -13.76 -8.63 17.29
C ASN A 42 -12.50 -9.47 17.06
N GLY A 43 -11.66 -9.11 16.07
CA GLY A 43 -10.43 -9.82 15.71
C GLY A 43 -10.65 -11.17 15.02
N VAL A 44 -11.91 -11.51 14.67
CA VAL A 44 -12.26 -12.74 13.94
C VAL A 44 -12.17 -12.52 12.44
N LYS A 45 -11.63 -13.49 11.72
CA LYS A 45 -11.58 -13.47 10.26
C LYS A 45 -13.01 -13.55 9.70
N THR A 46 -13.32 -12.71 8.71
CA THR A 46 -14.56 -12.87 7.92
C THR A 46 -14.50 -14.14 7.07
N GLU A 47 -15.63 -14.64 6.58
CA GLU A 47 -15.66 -15.79 5.67
C GLU A 47 -14.74 -15.61 4.46
N THR A 48 -14.78 -14.43 3.83
CA THR A 48 -13.91 -14.10 2.70
C THR A 48 -12.43 -14.11 3.10
N GLN A 49 -12.10 -13.62 4.29
CA GLN A 49 -10.74 -13.67 4.81
C GLN A 49 -10.33 -15.12 5.08
N SER A 50 -11.17 -15.93 5.72
CA SER A 50 -10.87 -17.33 6.01
C SER A 50 -10.66 -18.14 4.74
N ALA A 51 -11.48 -17.97 3.72
CA ALA A 51 -11.38 -18.68 2.44
C ALA A 51 -10.09 -18.33 1.64
N ASN A 52 -9.57 -17.11 1.79
CA ASN A 52 -8.41 -16.64 1.04
C ASN A 52 -7.15 -16.49 1.91
N TRP A 53 -7.21 -16.80 3.20
CA TRP A 53 -6.06 -16.67 4.09
C TRP A 53 -4.94 -17.63 3.72
N ILE A 54 -3.73 -17.16 3.82
CA ILE A 54 -2.50 -17.95 3.78
C ILE A 54 -1.61 -17.48 4.93
N ASP A 55 -0.69 -18.30 5.35
CA ASP A 55 0.28 -17.90 6.37
C ASP A 55 1.38 -17.01 5.76
N TRP A 56 2.00 -16.20 6.60
CA TRP A 56 3.08 -15.33 6.13
C TRP A 56 4.27 -16.11 5.56
N SER A 57 4.55 -17.29 6.09
CA SER A 57 5.55 -18.23 5.54
C SER A 57 5.28 -18.63 4.10
N ASP A 58 4.00 -18.79 3.72
CA ASP A 58 3.63 -19.08 2.33
C ASP A 58 3.88 -17.88 1.44
N VAL A 59 3.62 -16.65 1.96
CA VAL A 59 3.94 -15.40 1.25
C VAL A 59 5.45 -15.30 0.98
N GLU A 60 6.28 -15.58 1.99
CA GLU A 60 7.74 -15.59 1.88
C GLU A 60 8.22 -16.66 0.89
N HIS A 61 7.67 -17.86 0.94
CA HIS A 61 8.00 -18.94 0.01
C HIS A 61 7.67 -18.58 -1.46
N ILE A 62 6.50 -17.99 -1.70
CA ILE A 62 6.11 -17.51 -3.03
C ILE A 62 7.05 -16.41 -3.50
N TYR A 63 7.43 -15.49 -2.61
CA TYR A 63 8.39 -14.42 -2.90
C TYR A 63 9.75 -15.00 -3.30
N ASP A 64 10.29 -15.95 -2.54
CA ASP A 64 11.57 -16.61 -2.85
C ASP A 64 11.52 -17.32 -4.21
N GLY A 65 10.45 -18.04 -4.50
CA GLY A 65 10.25 -18.68 -5.80
C GLY A 65 10.21 -17.69 -6.97
N LEU A 66 9.58 -16.51 -6.78
CA LEU A 66 9.60 -15.46 -7.82
C LEU A 66 11.00 -14.87 -7.99
N ARG A 67 11.71 -14.61 -6.90
CA ARG A 67 13.08 -14.07 -6.94
C ARG A 67 14.03 -15.00 -7.70
N ASP A 68 14.02 -16.28 -7.38
CA ASP A 68 14.90 -17.27 -7.97
C ASP A 68 14.62 -17.45 -9.48
N ASN A 69 13.36 -17.35 -9.89
CA ASN A 69 12.94 -17.46 -11.30
C ASN A 69 13.24 -16.21 -12.14
N THR A 70 13.59 -15.08 -11.53
CA THR A 70 13.87 -13.83 -12.27
C THR A 70 15.35 -13.56 -12.52
N THR A 71 16.24 -14.45 -12.11
CA THR A 71 17.70 -14.29 -12.25
C THR A 71 18.21 -14.42 -13.70
N GLN A 72 17.44 -15.04 -14.60
CA GLN A 72 17.82 -15.27 -16.01
C GLN A 72 16.74 -14.69 -16.93
N MET A 73 16.89 -13.43 -17.32
CA MET A 73 15.99 -12.76 -18.26
C MET A 73 16.71 -12.46 -19.57
N SER A 74 16.00 -12.64 -20.68
CA SER A 74 16.50 -12.34 -22.02
C SER A 74 16.77 -10.84 -22.24
N SER A 75 17.55 -10.53 -23.27
CA SER A 75 17.76 -9.15 -23.74
C SER A 75 17.65 -9.15 -25.27
N PRO A 76 16.61 -8.52 -25.84
CA PRO A 76 15.54 -7.78 -25.17
C PRO A 76 14.61 -8.69 -24.37
N ILE A 77 14.01 -8.11 -23.31
CA ILE A 77 13.05 -8.82 -22.46
C ILE A 77 11.73 -9.07 -23.20
N THR A 78 11.13 -10.23 -23.01
CA THR A 78 9.79 -10.54 -23.54
C THR A 78 8.68 -10.03 -22.61
N GLU A 79 7.44 -9.91 -23.14
CA GLU A 79 6.29 -9.54 -22.32
C GLU A 79 6.07 -10.51 -21.16
N GLY A 80 6.24 -11.80 -21.38
CA GLY A 80 6.08 -12.84 -20.36
C GLY A 80 7.10 -12.68 -19.23
N GLU A 81 8.37 -12.44 -19.55
CA GLU A 81 9.43 -12.18 -18.56
C GLU A 81 9.21 -10.86 -17.82
N TYR A 82 8.77 -9.80 -18.52
CA TYR A 82 8.42 -8.53 -17.90
C TYR A 82 7.29 -8.68 -16.87
N ASN A 83 6.27 -9.45 -17.22
CA ASN A 83 5.15 -9.71 -16.30
C ASN A 83 5.61 -10.50 -15.06
N LYS A 84 6.52 -11.48 -15.20
CA LYS A 84 7.13 -12.19 -14.06
C LYS A 84 7.97 -11.26 -13.19
N LEU A 85 8.77 -10.38 -13.81
CA LEU A 85 9.54 -9.37 -13.10
C LEU A 85 8.61 -8.40 -12.35
N LEU A 86 7.50 -8.00 -12.97
CA LEU A 86 6.51 -7.13 -12.35
C LEU A 86 5.80 -7.82 -11.18
N ASP A 87 5.56 -9.14 -11.26
CA ASP A 87 5.04 -9.94 -10.15
C ASP A 87 6.00 -9.90 -8.95
N LEU A 88 7.30 -10.11 -9.21
CA LEU A 88 8.33 -9.99 -8.18
C LEU A 88 8.39 -8.57 -7.60
N VAL A 89 8.47 -7.54 -8.43
CA VAL A 89 8.54 -6.14 -7.98
C VAL A 89 7.35 -5.80 -7.09
N VAL A 90 6.14 -6.13 -7.54
CA VAL A 90 4.92 -5.83 -6.75
C VAL A 90 4.93 -6.58 -5.44
N LEU A 91 5.23 -7.88 -5.42
CA LEU A 91 5.26 -8.65 -4.17
C LEU A 91 6.36 -8.15 -3.22
N SER A 92 7.55 -7.79 -3.74
CA SER A 92 8.66 -7.24 -2.95
C SER A 92 8.28 -5.99 -2.16
N LEU A 93 7.42 -5.12 -2.72
CA LEU A 93 6.93 -3.92 -2.01
C LEU A 93 6.16 -4.25 -0.73
N TYR A 94 5.58 -5.45 -0.65
CA TYR A 94 4.76 -5.92 0.48
C TYR A 94 5.50 -6.88 1.41
N VAL A 95 6.56 -7.55 0.93
CA VAL A 95 7.36 -8.48 1.73
C VAL A 95 8.53 -7.78 2.39
N LEU A 96 9.26 -6.96 1.64
CA LEU A 96 10.47 -6.29 2.13
C LEU A 96 10.19 -4.97 2.89
N ASN A 97 8.96 -4.50 2.86
CA ASN A 97 8.48 -3.35 3.65
C ASN A 97 7.15 -3.67 4.31
N PRO A 98 6.79 -3.00 5.41
CA PRO A 98 5.45 -3.11 5.96
C PRO A 98 4.40 -2.79 4.89
N PRO A 99 3.41 -3.69 4.68
CA PRO A 99 2.46 -3.57 3.58
C PRO A 99 1.66 -2.27 3.60
N ARG A 100 1.76 -1.47 2.53
CA ARG A 100 0.99 -0.22 2.34
C ARG A 100 -0.23 -0.45 1.45
N ARG A 101 -1.04 0.58 1.23
CA ARG A 101 -2.18 0.50 0.30
C ARG A 101 -1.71 0.54 -1.16
N ASN A 102 -2.46 -0.09 -2.07
CA ASN A 102 -2.17 -0.05 -3.51
C ASN A 102 -2.06 1.39 -4.04
N SER A 103 -2.96 2.29 -3.57
CA SER A 103 -2.96 3.71 -3.95
C SER A 103 -1.64 4.42 -3.69
N ASP A 104 -0.89 3.96 -2.69
CA ASP A 104 0.35 4.59 -2.27
C ASP A 104 1.47 4.39 -3.32
N TYR A 105 1.39 3.31 -4.11
CA TYR A 105 2.36 2.97 -5.16
C TYR A 105 1.86 3.23 -6.59
N MET A 106 0.54 3.17 -6.84
CA MET A 106 -0.01 3.22 -8.19
C MET A 106 0.35 4.48 -8.98
N ASN A 107 0.28 5.64 -8.32
CA ASN A 107 0.56 6.95 -8.94
C ASN A 107 1.92 7.50 -8.53
N MET A 108 2.76 6.67 -7.91
CA MET A 108 4.10 7.08 -7.50
C MET A 108 4.96 7.41 -8.72
N LYS A 109 5.77 8.44 -8.57
CA LYS A 109 6.78 8.83 -9.56
C LYS A 109 8.17 8.41 -9.08
N VAL A 110 9.03 8.02 -10.02
CA VAL A 110 10.44 7.80 -9.76
C VAL A 110 11.25 8.97 -10.29
N VAL A 111 12.20 9.41 -9.48
CA VAL A 111 13.12 10.49 -9.80
C VAL A 111 14.55 10.06 -9.48
N SER A 112 15.54 10.61 -10.20
CA SER A 112 16.95 10.34 -9.91
C SER A 112 17.37 10.89 -8.55
N ALA A 113 16.92 12.12 -8.21
CA ALA A 113 17.17 12.75 -6.93
C ALA A 113 16.00 13.65 -6.53
N PHE A 114 15.70 13.68 -5.24
CA PHE A 114 14.67 14.53 -4.68
C PHE A 114 15.25 15.91 -4.31
N THR A 115 14.90 16.92 -5.11
CA THR A 115 15.32 18.32 -4.93
C THR A 115 14.11 19.21 -4.59
N PRO A 116 14.31 20.46 -4.14
CA PRO A 116 13.23 21.41 -3.92
C PRO A 116 12.31 21.58 -5.14
N GLU A 117 12.87 21.65 -6.34
CA GLU A 117 12.15 21.81 -7.60
C GLU A 117 11.29 20.56 -7.91
N VAL A 118 11.85 19.36 -7.70
CA VAL A 118 11.11 18.10 -7.80
C VAL A 118 10.00 18.05 -6.76
N SER A 119 10.28 18.51 -5.54
CA SER A 119 9.30 18.58 -4.47
C SER A 119 8.09 19.43 -4.81
N GLU A 120 8.31 20.59 -5.44
CA GLU A 120 7.26 21.50 -5.89
C GLU A 120 6.48 20.90 -7.07
N ALA A 121 7.19 20.45 -8.12
CA ALA A 121 6.59 19.86 -9.32
C ALA A 121 5.73 18.63 -9.03
N LEU A 122 6.06 17.85 -8.00
CA LEU A 122 5.39 16.61 -7.60
C LEU A 122 4.67 16.72 -6.25
N SER A 123 4.20 17.89 -5.86
CA SER A 123 3.58 18.15 -4.55
C SER A 123 2.39 17.23 -4.23
N GLY A 124 1.65 16.77 -5.24
CA GLY A 124 0.52 15.84 -5.10
C GLY A 124 0.87 14.35 -5.25
N ASN A 125 2.15 13.98 -5.43
CA ASN A 125 2.55 12.62 -5.74
C ASN A 125 3.36 11.98 -4.59
N ASN A 126 3.27 10.65 -4.51
CA ASN A 126 4.28 9.84 -3.82
C ASN A 126 5.49 9.68 -4.74
N ILE A 127 6.68 9.63 -4.16
CA ILE A 127 7.94 9.69 -4.90
C ILE A 127 8.86 8.55 -4.46
N LEU A 128 9.51 7.92 -5.43
CA LEU A 128 10.68 7.10 -5.22
C LEU A 128 11.91 7.95 -5.58
N ASP A 129 12.69 8.32 -4.60
CA ASP A 129 13.99 8.99 -4.73
C ASP A 129 15.06 7.92 -4.90
N TRP A 130 15.52 7.73 -6.15
CA TRP A 130 16.43 6.63 -6.49
C TRP A 130 17.79 6.76 -5.81
N ASN A 131 18.44 7.90 -5.94
CA ASN A 131 19.77 8.11 -5.33
C ASN A 131 19.70 8.22 -3.80
N GLY A 132 18.59 8.75 -3.26
CA GLY A 132 18.35 8.79 -1.82
C GLY A 132 17.92 7.44 -1.25
N LYS A 133 17.66 6.43 -2.09
CA LYS A 133 17.22 5.07 -1.71
C LYS A 133 16.04 5.09 -0.74
N ARG A 134 15.01 5.89 -1.07
CA ARG A 134 13.86 6.09 -0.17
C ARG A 134 12.56 6.31 -0.93
N PHE A 135 11.48 5.89 -0.31
CA PHE A 135 10.14 6.31 -0.68
C PHE A 135 9.74 7.55 0.12
N ILE A 136 9.06 8.49 -0.52
CA ILE A 136 8.49 9.69 0.08
C ILE A 136 6.99 9.64 -0.15
N PHE A 137 6.22 9.36 0.90
CA PHE A 137 4.78 9.26 0.85
C PHE A 137 4.15 10.56 1.33
N ARG A 138 3.46 11.26 0.43
CA ARG A 138 2.77 12.53 0.67
C ARG A 138 1.27 12.41 0.47
N ASN A 139 0.89 11.60 -0.51
CA ASN A 139 -0.50 11.39 -0.90
C ASN A 139 -0.95 9.97 -0.55
N TYR A 140 -1.51 9.80 0.65
CA TYR A 140 -2.06 8.55 1.14
C TYR A 140 -3.26 8.82 2.07
N LYS A 141 -4.10 7.80 2.34
CA LYS A 141 -5.41 7.95 3.01
C LYS A 141 -5.38 8.78 4.29
N THR A 142 -4.31 8.71 5.05
CA THR A 142 -4.17 9.37 6.36
C THR A 142 -3.10 10.47 6.39
N SER A 143 -2.65 10.95 5.23
CA SER A 143 -1.59 11.96 5.11
C SER A 143 -1.95 13.29 5.81
N LYS A 144 -3.22 13.67 5.85
CA LYS A 144 -3.68 14.86 6.59
C LYS A 144 -3.40 14.78 8.10
N LYS A 145 -3.33 13.56 8.67
CA LYS A 145 -3.07 13.34 10.10
C LYS A 145 -1.58 13.17 10.40
N TYR A 146 -0.86 12.44 9.54
CA TYR A 146 0.52 12.01 9.82
C TYR A 146 1.57 12.75 8.98
N GLY A 147 1.16 13.60 8.04
CA GLY A 147 2.08 14.35 7.18
C GLY A 147 2.84 13.49 6.18
N GLU A 148 3.97 14.01 5.73
CA GLU A 148 4.91 13.30 4.87
C GLU A 148 5.61 12.18 5.64
N THR A 149 5.75 11.01 5.01
CA THR A 149 6.45 9.86 5.60
C THR A 149 7.57 9.42 4.67
N ILE A 150 8.78 9.34 5.18
CA ILE A 150 9.97 8.87 4.46
C ILE A 150 10.27 7.44 4.91
N VAL A 151 10.39 6.51 3.95
CA VAL A 151 10.68 5.10 4.21
C VAL A 151 11.92 4.70 3.41
N PRO A 152 13.01 4.25 4.07
CA PRO A 152 14.19 3.77 3.37
C PRO A 152 13.85 2.52 2.54
N ILE A 153 14.52 2.36 1.40
CA ILE A 153 14.39 1.17 0.56
C ILE A 153 15.43 0.14 1.04
N PRO A 154 15.01 -1.06 1.47
CA PRO A 154 15.94 -2.13 1.79
C PRO A 154 16.85 -2.46 0.61
N ARG A 155 18.07 -2.91 0.91
CA ARG A 155 19.07 -3.24 -0.13
C ARG A 155 18.53 -4.20 -1.17
N GLU A 156 17.92 -5.29 -0.75
CA GLU A 156 17.34 -6.30 -1.64
C GLU A 156 16.26 -5.71 -2.56
N LEU A 157 15.34 -4.90 -2.03
CA LEU A 157 14.33 -4.22 -2.84
C LEU A 157 14.98 -3.26 -3.86
N HIS A 158 16.03 -2.55 -3.45
CA HIS A 158 16.75 -1.66 -4.37
C HIS A 158 17.41 -2.43 -5.52
N GLU A 159 17.97 -3.61 -5.27
CA GLU A 159 18.54 -4.50 -6.28
C GLU A 159 17.48 -5.02 -7.27
N ILE A 160 16.32 -5.44 -6.77
CA ILE A 160 15.17 -5.86 -7.60
C ILE A 160 14.67 -4.69 -8.48
N LEU A 161 14.54 -3.51 -7.89
CA LEU A 161 14.13 -2.30 -8.61
C LEU A 161 15.18 -1.88 -9.68
N ALA A 162 16.46 -2.08 -9.41
CA ALA A 162 17.52 -1.82 -10.40
C ALA A 162 17.34 -2.69 -11.64
N VAL A 163 17.07 -3.99 -11.46
CA VAL A 163 16.75 -4.90 -12.59
C VAL A 163 15.50 -4.43 -13.34
N TYR A 164 14.44 -4.08 -12.62
CA TYR A 164 13.21 -3.58 -13.22
C TYR A 164 13.43 -2.32 -14.05
N PHE A 165 14.15 -1.33 -13.52
CA PHE A 165 14.45 -0.09 -14.23
C PHE A 165 15.45 -0.27 -15.37
N ASP A 166 16.37 -1.24 -15.28
CA ASP A 166 17.23 -1.61 -16.40
C ASP A 166 16.40 -2.18 -17.56
N LYS A 167 15.50 -3.12 -17.27
CA LYS A 167 14.60 -3.71 -18.27
C LYS A 167 13.60 -2.71 -18.84
N LYS A 168 13.26 -1.66 -18.11
CA LYS A 168 12.51 -0.48 -18.63
C LYS A 168 13.37 0.47 -19.45
N GLY A 169 14.70 0.32 -19.47
CA GLY A 169 15.61 1.23 -20.15
C GLY A 169 15.79 2.60 -19.49
N ILE A 170 15.36 2.77 -18.23
CA ILE A 170 15.45 4.05 -17.51
C ILE A 170 16.55 4.10 -16.45
N LEU A 171 17.17 2.95 -16.08
CA LEU A 171 18.15 2.88 -15.00
C LEU A 171 19.33 3.85 -15.19
N ARG A 172 19.89 3.93 -16.42
CA ARG A 172 21.00 4.84 -16.74
C ARG A 172 20.64 6.31 -16.50
N ARG A 173 19.40 6.69 -16.80
CA ARG A 173 18.90 8.07 -16.55
C ARG A 173 18.71 8.35 -15.07
N LEU A 174 18.26 7.34 -14.31
CA LEU A 174 18.14 7.44 -12.84
C LEU A 174 19.51 7.57 -12.15
N GLN A 175 20.53 6.89 -12.68
CA GLN A 175 21.89 6.91 -12.15
C GLN A 175 22.73 8.10 -12.63
N ALA A 176 22.26 8.83 -13.65
CA ALA A 176 22.99 9.99 -14.16
C ALA A 176 23.16 11.06 -13.08
N PRO A 177 24.38 11.59 -12.89
CA PRO A 177 24.59 12.67 -11.94
C PRO A 177 23.77 13.90 -12.34
N ALA A 178 23.18 14.59 -11.35
CA ALA A 178 22.49 15.85 -11.59
C ALA A 178 23.46 16.82 -12.27
N LYS A 179 23.16 17.24 -13.50
CA LYS A 179 24.00 18.21 -14.22
C LYS A 179 24.01 19.52 -13.44
N LYS A 180 25.22 20.04 -13.17
CA LYS A 180 25.44 21.25 -12.37
C LYS A 180 25.05 22.56 -13.04
N THR A 181 24.58 22.56 -14.28
CA THR A 181 24.23 23.77 -15.03
C THR A 181 22.74 24.07 -14.96
N LYS A 182 22.41 25.24 -14.40
CA LYS A 182 21.04 25.75 -14.18
C LYS A 182 20.13 25.81 -15.44
N LYS A 183 20.65 25.64 -16.64
CA LYS A 183 19.89 25.78 -17.90
C LYS A 183 19.35 24.47 -18.49
N GLU A 184 19.78 23.28 -18.02
CA GLU A 184 19.45 22.01 -18.67
C GLU A 184 19.13 20.85 -17.70
N ALA A 185 18.84 21.12 -16.46
CA ALA A 185 18.35 20.08 -15.58
C ALA A 185 16.89 19.77 -15.91
N SER A 186 16.64 19.06 -17.03
CA SER A 186 15.34 18.43 -17.20
C SER A 186 15.18 17.43 -16.04
N ILE A 187 14.27 17.76 -15.13
CA ILE A 187 13.93 16.88 -14.01
C ILE A 187 13.45 15.55 -14.62
N PHE A 188 14.20 14.47 -14.36
CA PHE A 188 13.81 13.16 -14.82
C PHE A 188 12.71 12.63 -13.91
N ILE A 189 11.51 12.51 -14.46
CA ILE A 189 10.31 12.04 -13.77
C ILE A 189 9.65 10.97 -14.65
N GLU A 190 9.47 9.78 -14.08
CA GLU A 190 8.78 8.67 -14.74
C GLU A 190 7.73 8.04 -13.81
N PRO A 191 6.72 7.36 -14.35
CA PRO A 191 5.87 6.49 -13.55
C PRO A 191 6.71 5.39 -12.89
N PHE A 192 6.50 5.15 -11.60
CA PHE A 192 7.20 4.10 -10.88
C PHE A 192 6.85 2.72 -11.44
N LEU A 193 5.57 2.37 -11.48
CA LEU A 193 5.09 1.10 -12.00
C LEU A 193 4.33 1.31 -13.31
N THR A 194 4.64 0.48 -14.31
CA THR A 194 3.93 0.42 -15.59
C THR A 194 3.66 -1.03 -15.97
N LEU A 195 2.64 -1.24 -16.78
CA LEU A 195 2.45 -2.50 -17.50
C LEU A 195 3.42 -2.57 -18.68
N TRP A 196 3.41 -3.71 -19.40
CA TRP A 196 4.19 -3.89 -20.63
C TRP A 196 3.95 -2.74 -21.64
N ASN A 197 4.99 -2.34 -22.34
CA ASN A 197 4.98 -1.19 -23.28
C ASN A 197 4.59 0.14 -22.60
N ASP A 198 5.04 0.37 -21.36
CA ASP A 198 4.84 1.58 -20.57
C ASP A 198 3.37 1.98 -20.36
N LYS A 199 2.42 1.05 -20.57
CA LYS A 199 1.02 1.29 -20.26
C LYS A 199 0.85 1.61 -18.77
N PRO A 200 0.05 2.64 -18.43
CA PRO A 200 -0.14 3.03 -17.04
C PRO A 200 -0.88 1.94 -16.25
N PHE A 201 -0.60 1.87 -14.96
CA PHE A 201 -1.39 1.06 -14.04
C PHE A 201 -2.82 1.61 -13.94
N LEU A 202 -3.80 0.70 -14.01
CA LEU A 202 -5.19 0.98 -13.70
C LEU A 202 -5.45 0.75 -12.20
N ILE A 203 -6.57 1.26 -11.70
CA ILE A 203 -6.94 1.22 -10.28
C ILE A 203 -6.82 -0.19 -9.63
N ASN A 204 -7.04 -1.24 -10.40
CA ASN A 204 -6.98 -2.63 -9.91
C ASN A 204 -5.70 -3.39 -10.34
N SER A 205 -4.73 -2.74 -10.99
CA SER A 205 -3.55 -3.43 -11.53
C SER A 205 -2.77 -4.20 -10.45
N ILE A 206 -2.43 -3.56 -9.35
CA ILE A 206 -1.73 -4.22 -8.23
C ILE A 206 -2.56 -5.39 -7.66
N THR A 207 -3.86 -5.20 -7.46
CA THR A 207 -4.74 -6.28 -6.97
C THR A 207 -4.77 -7.47 -7.92
N ARG A 208 -4.83 -7.23 -9.23
CA ARG A 208 -4.80 -8.31 -10.24
C ARG A 208 -3.47 -9.07 -10.25
N ILE A 209 -2.36 -8.34 -10.10
CA ILE A 209 -1.03 -8.94 -9.99
C ILE A 209 -0.97 -9.82 -8.74
N LEU A 210 -1.32 -9.30 -7.58
CA LEU A 210 -1.32 -10.06 -6.34
C LEU A 210 -2.24 -11.29 -6.40
N ASN A 211 -3.46 -11.15 -6.96
CA ASN A 211 -4.36 -12.29 -7.12
C ASN A 211 -3.77 -13.38 -8.05
N ARG A 212 -3.05 -12.97 -9.11
CA ARG A 212 -2.34 -13.91 -10.00
C ARG A 212 -1.20 -14.62 -9.27
N VAL A 213 -0.39 -13.86 -8.55
CA VAL A 213 0.76 -14.39 -7.78
C VAL A 213 0.32 -15.42 -6.74
N PHE A 214 -0.76 -15.14 -6.03
CA PHE A 214 -1.25 -16.04 -4.96
C PHE A 214 -2.24 -17.11 -5.45
N GLY A 215 -2.77 -17.02 -6.67
CA GLY A 215 -3.85 -17.88 -7.14
C GLY A 215 -5.14 -17.75 -6.31
N LYS A 216 -5.26 -16.69 -5.49
CA LYS A 216 -6.38 -16.42 -4.56
C LYS A 216 -6.74 -14.94 -4.59
N LYS A 217 -7.90 -14.59 -4.00
CA LYS A 217 -8.32 -13.18 -3.87
C LYS A 217 -7.58 -12.46 -2.74
N ILE A 218 -6.27 -12.31 -2.88
CA ILE A 218 -5.38 -11.65 -1.92
C ILE A 218 -4.93 -10.31 -2.50
N GLY A 219 -5.50 -9.22 -2.00
CA GLY A 219 -5.03 -7.86 -2.30
C GLY A 219 -4.20 -7.28 -1.14
N SER A 220 -3.73 -6.05 -1.28
CA SER A 220 -2.91 -5.38 -0.25
C SER A 220 -3.59 -5.28 1.12
N SER A 221 -4.91 -5.21 1.17
CA SER A 221 -5.65 -5.21 2.44
C SER A 221 -5.49 -6.54 3.17
N MET A 222 -5.62 -7.65 2.45
CA MET A 222 -5.43 -8.99 3.01
C MET A 222 -3.97 -9.19 3.46
N LEU A 223 -2.99 -8.81 2.64
CA LEU A 223 -1.57 -8.90 3.01
C LEU A 223 -1.26 -8.10 4.27
N ARG A 224 -1.89 -6.95 4.47
CA ARG A 224 -1.74 -6.16 5.70
C ARG A 224 -2.30 -6.90 6.92
N HIS A 225 -3.44 -7.58 6.79
CA HIS A 225 -3.98 -8.43 7.86
C HIS A 225 -3.05 -9.59 8.16
N ILE A 226 -2.60 -10.33 7.15
CA ILE A 226 -1.69 -11.48 7.30
C ILE A 226 -0.38 -11.04 7.96
N TYR A 227 0.25 -9.96 7.46
CA TYR A 227 1.49 -9.40 8.02
C TYR A 227 1.33 -8.98 9.48
N THR A 228 0.30 -8.20 9.80
CA THR A 228 0.10 -7.72 11.17
C THR A 228 -0.25 -8.85 12.13
N THR A 229 -1.02 -9.84 11.69
CA THR A 229 -1.33 -11.05 12.48
C THR A 229 -0.06 -11.85 12.77
N LYS A 230 0.80 -12.07 11.77
CA LYS A 230 2.09 -12.74 11.98
C LYS A 230 2.98 -11.98 12.97
N LYS A 231 3.08 -10.67 12.79
CA LYS A 231 4.00 -9.84 13.57
C LYS A 231 3.55 -9.60 15.01
N PHE A 232 2.25 -9.44 15.23
CA PHE A 232 1.71 -8.97 16.51
C PHE A 232 0.65 -9.90 17.11
N GLY A 233 0.21 -10.93 16.39
CA GLY A 233 -0.91 -11.78 16.82
C GLY A 233 -0.64 -12.48 18.16
N LYS A 234 0.57 -12.99 18.35
CA LYS A 234 0.97 -13.66 19.62
C LYS A 234 0.97 -12.64 20.77
N GLN A 235 1.60 -11.48 20.57
CA GLN A 235 1.65 -10.42 21.57
C GLN A 235 0.24 -9.92 21.95
N LEU A 236 -0.65 -9.79 20.96
CA LEU A 236 -2.04 -9.39 21.23
C LEU A 236 -2.80 -10.47 22.02
N ALA A 237 -2.55 -11.76 21.76
CA ALA A 237 -3.15 -12.85 22.52
C ALA A 237 -2.68 -12.83 23.97
N GLU A 238 -1.38 -12.67 24.21
CA GLU A 238 -0.79 -12.55 25.55
C GLU A 238 -1.34 -11.32 26.30
N GLN A 239 -1.48 -10.19 25.61
CA GLN A 239 -2.09 -8.99 26.19
C GLN A 239 -3.57 -9.19 26.57
N LYS A 240 -4.33 -9.91 25.75
CA LYS A 240 -5.74 -10.22 26.05
C LYS A 240 -5.86 -11.11 27.29
N GLU A 241 -5.09 -12.18 27.35
CA GLU A 241 -5.07 -13.09 28.49
C GLU A 241 -4.70 -12.37 29.80
N THR A 242 -3.66 -11.53 29.73
CA THR A 242 -3.23 -10.72 30.88
C THR A 242 -4.31 -9.71 31.32
N ALA A 243 -4.90 -9.00 30.37
CA ALA A 243 -5.93 -8.01 30.66
C ALA A 243 -7.17 -8.68 31.29
N GLU A 244 -7.59 -9.85 30.77
CA GLU A 244 -8.69 -10.64 31.33
C GLU A 244 -8.38 -11.08 32.76
N ALA A 245 -7.16 -11.59 33.03
CA ALA A 245 -6.74 -11.98 34.36
C ALA A 245 -6.71 -10.80 35.36
N MET A 246 -6.44 -9.59 34.87
CA MET A 246 -6.46 -8.35 35.66
C MET A 246 -7.85 -7.72 35.79
N GLY A 247 -8.87 -8.23 35.08
CA GLY A 247 -10.22 -7.68 35.05
C GLY A 247 -10.34 -6.37 34.27
N HIS A 248 -9.47 -6.14 33.28
CA HIS A 248 -9.42 -4.92 32.45
C HIS A 248 -9.58 -5.24 30.96
N SER A 249 -9.86 -4.20 30.15
CA SER A 249 -9.72 -4.28 28.71
C SER A 249 -8.24 -4.12 28.30
N VAL A 250 -7.85 -4.67 27.15
CA VAL A 250 -6.50 -4.43 26.57
C VAL A 250 -6.24 -2.95 26.36
N ALA A 251 -7.27 -2.18 25.97
CA ALA A 251 -7.14 -0.75 25.78
C ALA A 251 -6.82 -0.02 27.09
N GLU A 252 -7.49 -0.37 28.17
CA GLU A 252 -7.23 0.20 29.49
C GLU A 252 -5.87 -0.22 30.04
N MET A 253 -5.48 -1.49 29.86
CA MET A 253 -4.15 -1.96 30.23
C MET A 253 -3.06 -1.14 29.53
N ASN A 254 -3.16 -0.92 28.22
CA ASN A 254 -2.17 -0.17 27.44
C ASN A 254 -2.13 1.33 27.79
N GLN A 255 -3.27 1.94 28.12
CA GLN A 255 -3.34 3.39 28.43
C GLN A 255 -2.93 3.70 29.86
N THR A 256 -3.29 2.82 30.80
CA THR A 256 -3.17 3.11 32.23
C THR A 256 -1.92 2.48 32.86
N TYR A 257 -1.60 1.25 32.50
CA TYR A 257 -0.58 0.46 33.20
C TYR A 257 0.74 0.33 32.46
N ILE A 258 0.73 0.34 31.09
CA ILE A 258 1.98 0.34 30.32
C ILE A 258 2.49 1.77 30.22
N LYS A 259 3.75 1.98 30.64
CA LYS A 259 4.44 3.27 30.53
C LYS A 259 5.54 3.17 29.46
N GLU A 260 5.69 4.24 28.70
CA GLU A 260 6.81 4.42 27.76
C GLU A 260 8.00 5.03 28.54
N ASP A 261 9.21 4.57 28.26
CA ASP A 261 10.46 5.09 28.83
C ASP A 261 10.87 6.43 28.20
#